data_3b7738d7928c04e44d29f2967bd681b7
#
_entry.id   3b7738d7928c04e44d29f2967bd681b7
#
_cell.length_a   1.000
_cell.length_b   1.000
_cell.length_c   1.000
_cell.angle_alpha   90.00
_cell.angle_beta   90.00
_cell.angle_gamma   90.00
#
_symmetry.space_group_name_H-M   'P 1'
#
loop_
_entity.id
_entity.type
_entity.pdbx_description
1 polymer ?
#
loop_
_entity_poly.entity_id
_entity_poly.type
_entity_poly.pdbx_seq_one_letter_code
_entity_poly.pdbx_strand_id
1 'polypeptide(L)'
;NEAGIGRAIYRSKYKNIDIIKGDPNLKESDVSSDGTLAESLGKLGNRYDVCLIDTRPVFEQITQNALYASELLITPVLLDKFCRDNLLIVEDELHGLGMIAPEWKIFANKVENKRAQRNTYADMVEKHSWTFLETCISKGAVVENALELYKPVIKHRSSSQIAQDYIDLAQELLAVLEV
;
A
#
# COMPACT_ATOMS: atom_id res chain seq x y z
N ASN A 1 -4.67 26.48 -4.33
CA ASN A 1 -5.80 26.87 -3.49
C ASN A 1 -6.12 25.71 -2.55
N GLU A 2 -5.94 25.88 -1.21
CA GLU A 2 -6.42 24.91 -0.19
C GLU A 2 -7.88 24.47 -0.42
N ALA A 3 -8.66 25.27 -1.12
CA ALA A 3 -10.04 24.97 -1.48
C ALA A 3 -10.22 23.73 -2.41
N GLY A 4 -9.17 23.27 -3.09
CA GLY A 4 -9.27 22.15 -4.05
C GLY A 4 -9.36 20.80 -3.35
N ILE A 5 -8.27 20.35 -2.72
CA ILE A 5 -8.20 19.02 -2.09
C ILE A 5 -9.11 18.91 -0.86
N GLY A 6 -9.25 19.99 -0.08
CA GLY A 6 -10.10 20.01 1.10
C GLY A 6 -11.58 19.68 0.80
N ARG A 7 -12.07 19.99 -0.41
CA ARG A 7 -13.44 19.67 -0.83
C ARG A 7 -13.61 18.21 -1.24
N ALA A 8 -12.53 17.51 -1.57
CA ALA A 8 -12.54 16.10 -1.94
C ALA A 8 -12.51 15.17 -0.72
N ILE A 9 -12.32 15.72 0.49
CA ILE A 9 -12.20 14.95 1.71
C ILE A 9 -13.59 14.66 2.29
N TYR A 10 -13.87 13.38 2.48
CA TYR A 10 -15.08 12.88 3.12
C TYR A 10 -14.73 12.26 4.47
N ARG A 11 -15.47 12.64 5.51
CA ARG A 11 -15.36 11.98 6.81
C ARG A 11 -15.89 10.56 6.75
N SER A 12 -15.09 9.61 7.20
CA SER A 12 -15.58 8.24 7.34
C SER A 12 -16.39 8.08 8.63
N LYS A 13 -17.05 6.93 8.77
CA LYS A 13 -17.71 6.55 10.04
C LYS A 13 -16.72 6.16 11.15
N TYR A 14 -15.45 6.03 10.81
CA TYR A 14 -14.39 5.67 11.77
C TYR A 14 -13.66 6.93 12.22
N LYS A 15 -13.45 7.03 13.54
CA LYS A 15 -12.74 8.17 14.13
C LYS A 15 -11.32 8.29 13.55
N ASN A 16 -10.92 9.51 13.25
CA ASN A 16 -9.58 9.87 12.74
C ASN A 16 -9.26 9.26 11.35
N ILE A 17 -10.27 8.85 10.59
CA ILE A 17 -10.08 8.37 9.23
C ILE A 17 -10.98 9.16 8.30
N ASP A 18 -10.37 9.90 7.39
CA ASP A 18 -11.02 10.59 6.28
C ASP A 18 -10.68 9.89 4.96
N ILE A 19 -11.45 10.11 3.91
CA ILE A 19 -11.30 9.42 2.63
C ILE A 19 -11.38 10.44 1.49
N ILE A 20 -10.47 10.35 0.55
CA ILE A 20 -10.60 10.94 -0.78
C ILE A 20 -10.98 9.79 -1.73
N LYS A 21 -12.11 9.91 -2.39
CA LYS A 21 -12.57 8.89 -3.33
C LYS A 21 -11.83 9.03 -4.66
N GLY A 22 -11.41 7.91 -5.23
CA GLY A 22 -10.94 7.88 -6.62
C GLY A 22 -12.07 8.21 -7.60
N ASP A 23 -11.71 8.83 -8.72
CA ASP A 23 -12.63 9.05 -9.85
C ASP A 23 -12.40 7.95 -10.89
N PRO A 24 -13.41 7.09 -11.17
CA PRO A 24 -13.26 6.04 -12.18
C PRO A 24 -13.07 6.59 -13.62
N ASN A 25 -13.38 7.87 -13.83
CA ASN A 25 -13.21 8.54 -15.13
C ASN A 25 -11.88 9.27 -15.25
N LEU A 26 -11.06 9.31 -14.21
CA LEU A 26 -9.73 9.92 -14.24
C LEU A 26 -8.86 9.26 -15.30
N LYS A 27 -8.37 10.07 -16.24
CA LYS A 27 -7.50 9.63 -17.35
C LYS A 27 -6.08 10.11 -17.12
N GLU A 28 -5.12 9.43 -17.75
CA GLU A 28 -3.71 9.86 -17.76
C GLU A 28 -3.53 11.28 -18.27
N SER A 29 -4.33 11.68 -19.26
CA SER A 29 -4.32 13.05 -19.83
C SER A 29 -4.80 14.14 -18.87
N ASP A 30 -5.44 13.79 -17.78
CA ASP A 30 -5.94 14.76 -16.78
C ASP A 30 -4.85 15.13 -15.77
N VAL A 31 -3.74 14.39 -15.78
CA VAL A 31 -2.57 14.61 -14.91
C VAL A 31 -1.52 15.39 -15.70
N SER A 32 -1.26 16.61 -15.28
CA SER A 32 -0.41 17.56 -16.04
C SER A 32 1.09 17.45 -15.74
N SER A 33 1.45 16.89 -14.60
CA SER A 33 2.85 16.72 -14.17
C SER A 33 2.98 15.67 -13.07
N ASP A 34 4.20 15.16 -12.86
CA ASP A 34 4.50 14.14 -11.87
C ASP A 34 4.33 14.62 -10.42
N GLY A 35 4.41 15.93 -10.17
CA GLY A 35 4.27 16.51 -8.83
C GLY A 35 2.85 16.91 -8.42
N THR A 36 1.84 16.73 -9.28
CA THR A 36 0.49 17.27 -9.04
C THR A 36 -0.14 16.78 -7.75
N LEU A 37 0.01 15.49 -7.43
CA LEU A 37 -0.54 14.91 -6.20
C LEU A 37 0.22 15.38 -4.97
N ALA A 38 1.57 15.38 -5.02
CA ALA A 38 2.42 15.86 -3.93
C ALA A 38 2.11 17.31 -3.55
N GLU A 39 2.00 18.20 -4.56
CA GLU A 39 1.62 19.60 -4.35
C GLU A 39 0.23 19.73 -3.71
N SER A 40 -0.71 18.87 -4.11
CA SER A 40 -2.06 18.88 -3.59
C SER A 40 -2.12 18.39 -2.15
N LEU A 41 -1.41 17.31 -1.81
CA LEU A 41 -1.30 16.79 -0.45
C LEU A 41 -0.56 17.77 0.46
N GLY A 42 0.50 18.41 -0.01
CA GLY A 42 1.25 19.42 0.75
C GLY A 42 0.38 20.59 1.24
N LYS A 43 -0.73 20.91 0.57
CA LYS A 43 -1.71 21.92 1.02
C LYS A 43 -2.51 21.52 2.24
N LEU A 44 -2.50 20.25 2.62
CA LEU A 44 -3.14 19.76 3.85
C LEU A 44 -2.27 20.02 5.09
N GLY A 45 -0.98 20.30 4.92
CA GLY A 45 -0.03 20.50 6.01
C GLY A 45 -0.04 19.32 6.99
N ASN A 46 0.04 19.63 8.29
CA ASN A 46 0.09 18.64 9.37
C ASN A 46 -1.31 18.17 9.84
N ARG A 47 -2.30 18.19 8.96
CA ARG A 47 -3.66 17.77 9.33
C ARG A 47 -3.80 16.25 9.51
N TYR A 48 -2.96 15.49 8.88
CA TYR A 48 -2.94 14.03 8.91
C TYR A 48 -1.53 13.53 9.23
N ASP A 49 -1.44 12.49 10.03
CA ASP A 49 -0.18 11.84 10.37
C ASP A 49 0.27 10.89 9.26
N VAL A 50 -0.67 10.21 8.61
CA VAL A 50 -0.41 9.24 7.54
C VAL A 50 -1.44 9.40 6.42
N CYS A 51 -1.00 9.30 5.17
CA CYS A 51 -1.82 9.20 3.97
C CYS A 51 -1.55 7.88 3.25
N LEU A 52 -2.57 7.04 3.08
CA LEU A 52 -2.48 5.81 2.30
C LEU A 52 -3.04 6.07 0.90
N ILE A 53 -2.22 5.83 -0.13
CA ILE A 53 -2.61 6.00 -1.53
C ILE A 53 -2.77 4.61 -2.15
N ASP A 54 -4.01 4.24 -2.50
CA ASP A 54 -4.31 3.00 -3.23
C ASP A 54 -4.17 3.25 -4.73
N THR A 55 -3.34 2.46 -5.41
CA THR A 55 -2.99 2.65 -6.83
C THR A 55 -3.45 1.49 -7.68
N ARG A 56 -3.60 1.74 -8.98
CA ARG A 56 -3.77 0.69 -9.98
C ARG A 56 -2.46 -0.09 -10.18
N PRO A 57 -2.51 -1.39 -10.56
CA PRO A 57 -1.32 -2.20 -10.78
C PRO A 57 -0.68 -1.94 -12.16
N VAL A 58 -0.52 -0.67 -12.53
CA VAL A 58 0.08 -0.21 -13.79
C VAL A 58 0.94 1.03 -13.51
N PHE A 59 2.09 1.16 -14.17
CA PHE A 59 3.03 2.25 -13.97
C PHE A 59 2.83 3.38 -15.01
N GLU A 60 1.61 3.89 -15.07
CA GLU A 60 1.27 5.06 -15.89
C GLU A 60 1.36 6.36 -15.06
N GLN A 61 1.15 7.50 -15.70
CA GLN A 61 1.29 8.85 -15.12
C GLN A 61 0.58 9.01 -13.77
N ILE A 62 -0.62 8.43 -13.60
CA ILE A 62 -1.38 8.51 -12.35
C ILE A 62 -0.66 7.76 -11.22
N THR A 63 -0.13 6.56 -11.49
CA THR A 63 0.62 5.79 -10.52
C THR A 63 1.96 6.44 -10.21
N GLN A 64 2.65 6.96 -11.23
CA GLN A 64 3.89 7.73 -11.03
C GLN A 64 3.67 8.92 -10.12
N ASN A 65 2.57 9.68 -10.28
CA ASN A 65 2.20 10.76 -9.35
C ASN A 65 2.04 10.28 -7.90
N ALA A 66 1.48 9.09 -7.69
CA ALA A 66 1.37 8.52 -6.36
C ALA A 66 2.74 8.17 -5.77
N LEU A 67 3.64 7.59 -6.58
CA LEU A 67 5.02 7.29 -6.17
C LEU A 67 5.80 8.56 -5.82
N TYR A 68 5.72 9.60 -6.64
CA TYR A 68 6.34 10.90 -6.37
C TYR A 68 5.83 11.58 -5.09
N ALA A 69 4.58 11.31 -4.71
CA ALA A 69 3.97 11.87 -3.51
C ALA A 69 4.20 11.01 -2.26
N SER A 70 4.87 9.86 -2.40
CA SER A 70 5.01 8.86 -1.34
C SER A 70 6.43 8.80 -0.81
N GLU A 71 6.59 8.65 0.49
CA GLU A 71 7.86 8.36 1.17
C GLU A 71 8.13 6.85 1.19
N LEU A 72 7.06 6.05 1.21
CA LEU A 72 7.11 4.60 1.31
C LEU A 72 6.17 3.94 0.30
N LEU A 73 6.69 3.03 -0.50
CA LEU A 73 5.90 2.07 -1.29
C LEU A 73 5.80 0.75 -0.55
N ILE A 74 4.59 0.27 -0.31
CA ILE A 74 4.34 -1.06 0.25
C ILE A 74 3.68 -1.95 -0.79
N THR A 75 4.28 -3.13 -1.02
CA THR A 75 3.78 -4.10 -1.99
C THR A 75 3.36 -5.40 -1.29
N PRO A 76 2.05 -5.72 -1.22
CA PRO A 76 1.60 -7.03 -0.80
C PRO A 76 1.92 -8.07 -1.87
N VAL A 77 2.55 -9.19 -1.50
CA VAL A 77 2.90 -10.24 -2.45
C VAL A 77 2.35 -11.60 -2.01
N LEU A 78 1.79 -12.34 -2.96
CA LEU A 78 1.54 -13.76 -2.76
C LEU A 78 2.86 -14.53 -2.95
N LEU A 79 3.07 -15.57 -2.12
CA LEU A 79 4.27 -16.38 -2.20
C LEU A 79 4.15 -17.41 -3.33
N ASP A 80 4.09 -16.92 -4.55
CA ASP A 80 4.06 -17.71 -5.78
C ASP A 80 5.01 -17.14 -6.85
N LYS A 81 5.25 -17.93 -7.88
CA LYS A 81 6.20 -17.59 -8.94
C LYS A 81 5.77 -16.37 -9.76
N PHE A 82 4.48 -16.21 -10.03
CA PHE A 82 3.99 -15.10 -10.84
C PHE A 82 4.13 -13.76 -10.11
N CYS A 83 3.79 -13.74 -8.83
CA CYS A 83 3.97 -12.55 -8.01
C CYS A 83 5.45 -12.18 -7.86
N ARG A 84 6.35 -13.18 -7.70
CA ARG A 84 7.80 -12.94 -7.71
C ARG A 84 8.25 -12.28 -9.02
N ASP A 85 7.84 -12.80 -10.17
CA ASP A 85 8.24 -12.28 -11.46
C ASP A 85 7.70 -10.83 -11.68
N ASN A 86 6.54 -10.50 -11.12
CA ASN A 86 6.00 -9.14 -11.13
C ASN A 86 6.80 -8.17 -10.25
N LEU A 87 7.44 -8.62 -9.18
CA LEU A 87 8.30 -7.75 -8.36
C LEU A 87 9.52 -7.25 -9.14
N LEU A 88 10.02 -8.00 -10.12
CA LEU A 88 11.10 -7.54 -11.01
C LEU A 88 10.64 -6.33 -11.84
N ILE A 89 9.37 -6.31 -12.27
CA ILE A 89 8.81 -5.17 -13.01
C ILE A 89 8.73 -3.95 -12.08
N VAL A 90 8.30 -4.13 -10.84
CA VAL A 90 8.26 -3.04 -9.85
C VAL A 90 9.67 -2.49 -9.59
N GLU A 91 10.66 -3.37 -9.44
CA GLU A 91 12.06 -2.99 -9.25
C GLU A 91 12.59 -2.15 -10.40
N ASP A 92 12.36 -2.58 -11.66
CA ASP A 92 12.77 -1.86 -12.86
C ASP A 92 12.13 -0.48 -12.95
N GLU A 93 10.84 -0.36 -12.66
CA GLU A 93 10.12 0.92 -12.64
C GLU A 93 10.66 1.87 -11.56
N LEU A 94 10.94 1.36 -10.36
CA LEU A 94 11.53 2.16 -9.28
C LEU A 94 12.95 2.62 -9.64
N HIS A 95 13.75 1.78 -10.28
CA HIS A 95 15.07 2.18 -10.79
C HIS A 95 14.95 3.30 -11.83
N GLY A 96 13.90 3.28 -12.66
CA GLY A 96 13.60 4.34 -13.63
C GLY A 96 13.30 5.70 -12.98
N LEU A 97 12.72 5.71 -11.76
CA LEU A 97 12.48 6.93 -10.98
C LEU A 97 13.75 7.50 -10.33
N GLY A 98 14.78 6.69 -10.14
CA GLY A 98 16.07 7.10 -9.58
C GLY A 98 15.96 7.63 -8.15
N MET A 99 16.58 8.80 -7.87
CA MET A 99 16.65 9.37 -6.51
C MET A 99 15.30 9.83 -5.92
N ILE A 100 14.25 9.87 -6.71
CA ILE A 100 12.91 10.27 -6.27
C ILE A 100 12.01 9.06 -5.98
N ALA A 101 12.50 7.85 -6.18
CA ALA A 101 11.78 6.65 -5.82
C ALA A 101 11.53 6.59 -4.30
N PRO A 102 10.30 6.24 -3.85
CA PRO A 102 10.03 6.02 -2.44
C PRO A 102 10.84 4.83 -1.91
N GLU A 103 11.02 4.76 -0.60
CA GLU A 103 11.52 3.54 0.02
C GLU A 103 10.58 2.38 -0.28
N TRP A 104 11.11 1.22 -0.69
CA TRP A 104 10.28 0.07 -1.07
C TRP A 104 10.33 -1.03 -0.03
N LYS A 105 9.17 -1.40 0.50
CA LYS A 105 8.98 -2.54 1.40
C LYS A 105 7.95 -3.51 0.84
N ILE A 106 8.20 -4.79 1.05
CA ILE A 106 7.34 -5.89 0.59
C ILE A 106 6.85 -6.65 1.81
N PHE A 107 5.61 -7.10 1.82
CA PHE A 107 5.14 -8.04 2.83
C PHE A 107 4.41 -9.22 2.22
N ALA A 108 4.59 -10.39 2.81
CA ALA A 108 3.91 -11.61 2.38
C ALA A 108 2.43 -11.57 2.79
N ASN A 109 1.55 -11.76 1.81
CA ASN A 109 0.10 -11.75 2.01
C ASN A 109 -0.52 -13.12 1.74
N LYS A 110 -1.63 -13.43 2.39
CA LYS A 110 -2.35 -14.71 2.31
C LYS A 110 -1.45 -15.91 2.55
N VAL A 111 -0.61 -15.82 3.58
CA VAL A 111 0.36 -16.86 3.93
C VAL A 111 -0.35 -18.07 4.53
N GLU A 112 0.03 -19.25 4.05
CA GLU A 112 -0.36 -20.55 4.55
C GLU A 112 0.90 -21.36 4.89
N ASN A 113 0.82 -22.30 5.84
CA ASN A 113 1.97 -23.15 6.16
C ASN A 113 2.22 -24.21 5.09
N LYS A 114 2.55 -23.79 3.85
CA LYS A 114 2.84 -24.66 2.70
C LYS A 114 4.33 -24.64 2.35
N ARG A 115 4.90 -25.83 2.09
CA ARG A 115 6.32 -25.95 1.67
C ARG A 115 6.63 -25.12 0.42
N ALA A 116 5.70 -25.09 -0.54
CA ALA A 116 5.88 -24.30 -1.77
C ALA A 116 6.04 -22.80 -1.46
N GLN A 117 5.21 -22.23 -0.56
CA GLN A 117 5.33 -20.83 -0.17
C GLN A 117 6.64 -20.55 0.55
N ARG A 118 7.09 -21.42 1.47
CA ARG A 118 8.38 -21.26 2.14
C ARG A 118 9.54 -21.26 1.15
N ASN A 119 9.52 -22.15 0.16
CA ASN A 119 10.56 -22.21 -0.86
C ASN A 119 10.57 -20.94 -1.73
N THR A 120 9.39 -20.45 -2.13
CA THR A 120 9.27 -19.21 -2.91
C THR A 120 9.75 -18.00 -2.10
N TYR A 121 9.38 -17.91 -0.82
CA TYR A 121 9.86 -16.85 0.07
C TYR A 121 11.39 -16.86 0.20
N ALA A 122 11.97 -18.01 0.47
CA ALA A 122 13.43 -18.15 0.53
C ALA A 122 14.11 -17.72 -0.77
N ASP A 123 13.54 -18.13 -1.92
CA ASP A 123 14.03 -17.74 -3.25
C ASP A 123 13.98 -16.21 -3.45
N MET A 124 12.89 -15.56 -3.04
CA MET A 124 12.73 -14.10 -3.13
C MET A 124 13.74 -13.36 -2.25
N VAL A 125 13.98 -13.83 -1.03
CA VAL A 125 14.90 -13.18 -0.07
C VAL A 125 16.35 -13.43 -0.41
N GLU A 126 16.71 -14.66 -0.84
CA GLU A 126 18.10 -15.04 -1.09
C GLU A 126 18.66 -14.54 -2.42
N LYS A 127 17.80 -14.40 -3.45
CA LYS A 127 18.24 -14.08 -4.82
C LYS A 127 18.11 -12.61 -5.19
N HIS A 128 17.38 -11.84 -4.40
CA HIS A 128 17.09 -10.44 -4.68
C HIS A 128 17.43 -9.58 -3.46
N SER A 129 17.79 -8.33 -3.68
CA SER A 129 18.05 -7.34 -2.63
C SER A 129 16.76 -6.69 -2.09
N TRP A 130 15.63 -7.37 -2.24
CA TRP A 130 14.32 -6.85 -1.82
C TRP A 130 14.16 -6.83 -0.31
N THR A 131 13.62 -5.75 0.20
CA THR A 131 13.40 -5.57 1.64
C THR A 131 12.00 -6.04 2.02
N PHE A 132 11.93 -7.20 2.64
CA PHE A 132 10.69 -7.71 3.21
C PHE A 132 10.48 -7.19 4.64
N LEU A 133 9.23 -6.86 4.95
CA LEU A 133 8.78 -6.66 6.33
C LEU A 133 8.75 -8.01 7.06
N GLU A 134 8.93 -7.97 8.38
CA GLU A 134 8.88 -9.18 9.21
C GLU A 134 7.45 -9.70 9.32
N THR A 135 6.49 -8.79 9.36
CA THR A 135 5.07 -9.12 9.46
C THR A 135 4.52 -9.67 8.15
N CYS A 136 3.78 -10.76 8.25
CA CYS A 136 3.02 -11.32 7.14
C CYS A 136 1.53 -11.42 7.48
N ILE A 137 0.66 -11.37 6.48
CA ILE A 137 -0.79 -11.52 6.66
C ILE A 137 -1.20 -12.96 6.36
N SER A 138 -1.75 -13.62 7.35
CA SER A 138 -2.26 -14.99 7.23
C SER A 138 -3.46 -15.07 6.28
N LYS A 139 -3.61 -16.19 5.60
CA LYS A 139 -4.81 -16.48 4.81
C LYS A 139 -5.95 -16.97 5.71
N GLY A 140 -7.15 -16.44 5.49
CA GLY A 140 -8.35 -16.95 6.18
C GLY A 140 -9.63 -16.24 5.77
N ALA A 141 -10.75 -16.92 5.89
CA ALA A 141 -12.09 -16.46 5.51
C ALA A 141 -12.56 -15.20 6.29
N VAL A 142 -11.87 -14.83 7.36
CA VAL A 142 -12.22 -13.63 8.16
C VAL A 142 -12.18 -12.36 7.31
N VAL A 143 -11.22 -12.27 6.36
CA VAL A 143 -11.09 -11.11 5.46
C VAL A 143 -12.28 -11.04 4.52
N GLU A 144 -12.62 -12.16 3.86
CA GLU A 144 -13.75 -12.26 2.93
C GLU A 144 -15.06 -11.92 3.63
N ASN A 145 -15.30 -12.48 4.81
CA ASN A 145 -16.49 -12.17 5.61
C ASN A 145 -16.55 -10.69 6.07
N ALA A 146 -15.40 -10.09 6.35
CA ALA A 146 -15.33 -8.67 6.72
C ALA A 146 -15.67 -7.77 5.52
N LEU A 147 -15.19 -8.13 4.32
CA LEU A 147 -15.49 -7.42 3.07
C LEU A 147 -16.99 -7.49 2.72
N GLU A 148 -17.62 -8.66 2.81
CA GLU A 148 -19.08 -8.84 2.61
C GLU A 148 -19.90 -7.92 3.51
N LEU A 149 -19.41 -7.64 4.73
CA LEU A 149 -20.07 -6.76 5.70
C LEU A 149 -19.63 -5.29 5.62
N TYR A 150 -18.76 -4.94 4.69
CA TYR A 150 -18.14 -3.60 4.60
C TYR A 150 -17.55 -3.15 5.94
N LYS A 151 -16.83 -4.04 6.62
CA LYS A 151 -16.18 -3.77 7.91
C LYS A 151 -14.67 -4.02 7.83
N PRO A 152 -13.86 -3.20 8.51
CA PRO A 152 -12.46 -3.55 8.72
C PRO A 152 -12.33 -4.86 9.47
N VAL A 153 -11.34 -5.69 9.12
CA VAL A 153 -11.08 -7.00 9.76
C VAL A 153 -10.96 -6.87 11.28
N ILE A 154 -10.23 -5.86 11.76
CA ILE A 154 -10.03 -5.59 13.18
C ILE A 154 -11.33 -5.22 13.93
N LYS A 155 -12.37 -4.73 13.22
CA LYS A 155 -13.70 -4.43 13.78
C LYS A 155 -14.69 -5.58 13.58
N HIS A 156 -14.44 -6.45 12.62
CA HIS A 156 -15.26 -7.62 12.36
C HIS A 156 -14.93 -8.76 13.36
N ARG A 157 -13.65 -9.09 13.52
CA ARG A 157 -13.19 -10.16 14.40
C ARG A 157 -11.82 -9.83 15.01
N SER A 158 -11.83 -8.95 16.02
CA SER A 158 -10.64 -8.41 16.66
C SER A 158 -9.72 -9.47 17.29
N SER A 159 -10.27 -10.62 17.72
CA SER A 159 -9.51 -11.72 18.32
C SER A 159 -8.94 -12.73 17.32
N SER A 160 -9.08 -12.48 16.02
CA SER A 160 -8.52 -13.37 15.00
C SER A 160 -7.03 -13.09 14.79
N GLN A 161 -6.26 -14.15 14.43
CA GLN A 161 -4.85 -13.99 14.07
C GLN A 161 -4.67 -12.95 12.96
N ILE A 162 -5.54 -12.95 11.96
CA ILE A 162 -5.46 -11.98 10.84
C ILE A 162 -5.66 -10.54 11.32
N ALA A 163 -6.53 -10.30 12.30
CA ALA A 163 -6.68 -8.96 12.87
C ALA A 163 -5.40 -8.53 13.61
N GLN A 164 -4.73 -9.45 14.29
CA GLN A 164 -3.43 -9.19 14.91
C GLN A 164 -2.35 -8.95 13.87
N ASP A 165 -2.30 -9.76 12.81
CA ASP A 165 -1.35 -9.57 11.71
C ASP A 165 -1.46 -8.15 11.11
N TYR A 166 -2.67 -7.62 10.91
CA TYR A 166 -2.86 -6.24 10.44
C TYR A 166 -2.43 -5.18 11.45
N ILE A 167 -2.59 -5.45 12.75
CA ILE A 167 -2.12 -4.55 13.81
C ILE A 167 -0.58 -4.52 13.82
N ASP A 168 0.04 -5.69 13.76
CA ASP A 168 1.49 -5.83 13.76
C ASP A 168 2.10 -5.18 12.52
N LEU A 169 1.50 -5.39 11.34
CA LEU A 169 1.89 -4.73 10.11
C LEU A 169 1.83 -3.20 10.23
N ALA A 170 0.74 -2.68 10.81
CA ALA A 170 0.61 -1.24 11.00
C ALA A 170 1.68 -0.69 11.96
N GLN A 171 2.01 -1.40 13.03
CA GLN A 171 3.06 -1.01 13.98
C GLN A 171 4.44 -1.02 13.31
N GLU A 172 4.75 -2.05 12.51
CA GLU A 172 5.99 -2.12 11.77
C GLU A 172 6.12 -0.98 10.75
N LEU A 173 5.05 -0.66 10.02
CA LEU A 173 5.04 0.44 9.06
C LEU A 173 5.20 1.80 9.74
N LEU A 174 4.56 2.04 10.89
CA LEU A 174 4.74 3.28 11.66
C LEU A 174 6.18 3.42 12.16
N ALA A 175 6.83 2.32 12.55
CA ALA A 175 8.24 2.34 12.94
C ALA A 175 9.16 2.66 11.75
N VAL A 176 8.85 2.19 10.54
CA VAL A 176 9.59 2.54 9.31
C VAL A 176 9.43 4.03 8.98
N LEU A 177 8.25 4.58 9.17
CA LEU A 177 7.94 6.00 8.89
C LEU A 177 8.37 6.96 10.02
N GLU A 178 8.88 6.44 11.14
CA GLU A 178 9.26 7.23 12.32
C GLU A 178 8.12 8.09 12.88
N VAL A 179 6.86 7.61 12.82
CA VAL A 179 5.63 8.29 13.25
C VAL A 179 5.04 7.69 14.52
#